data_2e61aeae7116088b3b4dd499747ed228
#
_entry.id   2e61aeae7116088b3b4dd499747ed228
#
_cell.length_a   1.000
_cell.length_b   1.000
_cell.length_c   1.000
_cell.angle_alpha   90.00
_cell.angle_beta   90.00
_cell.angle_gamma   90.00
#
_symmetry.space_group_name_H-M   'P 1'
#
loop_
_entity.id
_entity.type
_entity.pdbx_description
1 polymer ?
#
loop_
_entity_poly.entity_id
_entity_poly.type
_entity_poly.pdbx_seq_one_letter_code
_entity_poly.pdbx_strand_id
1 'polypeptide(L)'
;MTNSFKFETIQVHAGHSVDSASHSRAVPIYQTSSFVFDDTEHAANLFGLKEAGNIYSRLTNPTNAVLEERVAKLEGGVAAVAVSSGMAAITYAILALASSGDHIVSSASLYGGTHTLFSHTLPKYGIKVDIVDSSNIDNIKNAIKDNTKAIFIETIGNPEGNVEDFEQLSAVANSADIPLIVDNTFASPYLFRPLEHGAHIVVHSATKFIGGHGNSIGGIIVDGGTFNWNNGKFEGLSAPDASYHDLIFTEAFKEAAYAAKIRTTLLRDTGASLSPFNAFLLIQGLETLSLRVERHVENAQKVAEYLESHPKVEWVNYAGLSSSKYFNLKQKYLPKGAGSIFTFGVTGGYEAGKKFIESLELFSLLANVGDAKSLVIHPASTTHAQLTEIEQLEAGVRPETIRLSIGIEHIDDIIADLEKGLSAI
;
A
#
# COMPACT_ATOMS: atom_id res chain seq x y z
N MET A 1 -6.59 9.94 24.06
CA MET A 1 -7.64 10.77 23.46
C MET A 1 -8.63 9.85 22.80
N THR A 2 -9.85 9.85 23.29
CA THR A 2 -10.92 8.95 22.86
C THR A 2 -11.32 9.18 21.41
N ASN A 3 -11.75 8.13 20.75
CA ASN A 3 -12.16 7.94 19.33
C ASN A 3 -13.17 8.95 18.71
N SER A 4 -13.10 10.24 19.03
CA SER A 4 -14.08 11.23 18.57
C SER A 4 -13.59 12.13 17.43
N PHE A 5 -12.30 12.16 17.14
CA PHE A 5 -11.78 13.02 16.10
C PHE A 5 -12.02 12.45 14.69
N LYS A 6 -12.27 13.37 13.74
CA LYS A 6 -12.42 13.04 12.33
C LYS A 6 -11.07 12.86 11.66
N PHE A 7 -11.08 12.28 10.46
CA PHE A 7 -9.88 11.92 9.69
C PHE A 7 -8.88 13.09 9.60
N GLU A 8 -9.35 14.29 9.25
CA GLU A 8 -8.54 15.48 9.04
C GLU A 8 -7.85 15.94 10.32
N THR A 9 -8.46 15.73 11.48
CA THR A 9 -7.83 16.00 12.77
C THR A 9 -6.82 14.92 13.14
N ILE A 10 -7.16 13.65 12.89
CA ILE A 10 -6.27 12.51 13.15
C ILE A 10 -4.99 12.65 12.31
N GLN A 11 -5.10 13.00 11.02
CA GLN A 11 -3.94 13.08 10.11
C GLN A 11 -2.90 14.11 10.55
N VAL A 12 -3.27 15.15 11.30
CA VAL A 12 -2.34 16.19 11.75
C VAL A 12 -1.93 16.07 13.22
N HIS A 13 -2.66 15.32 14.06
CA HIS A 13 -2.42 15.26 15.50
C HIS A 13 -2.04 13.88 16.03
N ALA A 14 -2.49 12.80 15.41
CA ALA A 14 -2.28 11.47 15.98
C ALA A 14 -0.79 11.09 16.07
N GLY A 15 -0.44 10.35 17.12
CA GLY A 15 0.91 9.85 17.36
C GLY A 15 1.92 10.89 17.84
N HIS A 16 1.56 12.16 17.96
CA HIS A 16 2.46 13.20 18.42
C HIS A 16 1.91 13.94 19.64
N SER A 17 2.73 14.04 20.67
CA SER A 17 2.58 14.95 21.79
C SER A 17 3.73 15.97 21.76
N VAL A 18 3.51 17.15 22.33
CA VAL A 18 4.58 18.16 22.45
C VAL A 18 5.76 17.55 23.20
N ASP A 19 6.96 17.67 22.63
CA ASP A 19 8.19 17.17 23.25
C ASP A 19 8.40 17.81 24.62
N SER A 20 8.56 16.98 25.65
CA SER A 20 8.59 17.44 27.05
C SER A 20 9.86 18.20 27.41
N ALA A 21 10.96 17.98 26.69
CA ALA A 21 12.25 18.60 26.97
C ALA A 21 12.41 19.95 26.28
N SER A 22 12.03 20.02 24.99
CA SER A 22 12.21 21.21 24.15
C SER A 22 10.95 22.03 23.95
N HIS A 23 9.76 21.48 24.29
CA HIS A 23 8.45 22.01 23.96
C HIS A 23 8.23 22.26 22.46
N SER A 24 8.94 21.52 21.60
CA SER A 24 8.80 21.61 20.15
C SER A 24 7.38 21.29 19.70
N ARG A 25 6.80 22.16 18.87
CA ARG A 25 5.49 21.95 18.26
C ARG A 25 5.57 20.97 17.08
N ALA A 26 6.64 21.05 16.30
CA ALA A 26 6.87 20.10 15.20
C ALA A 26 7.40 18.77 15.74
N VAL A 27 7.18 17.69 15.01
CA VAL A 27 7.74 16.38 15.33
C VAL A 27 9.28 16.47 15.23
N PRO A 28 10.05 16.21 16.31
CA PRO A 28 11.50 16.23 16.25
C PRO A 28 12.04 15.08 15.38
N ILE A 29 13.17 15.32 14.71
CA ILE A 29 13.89 14.28 13.96
C ILE A 29 14.97 13.69 14.88
N TYR A 30 14.75 12.48 15.37
CA TYR A 30 15.73 11.76 16.18
C TYR A 30 16.69 10.98 15.27
N GLN A 31 17.63 11.71 14.65
CA GLN A 31 18.62 11.15 13.74
C GLN A 31 19.78 10.52 14.53
N THR A 32 19.51 9.39 15.18
CA THR A 32 20.48 8.63 15.96
C THR A 32 20.36 7.13 15.64
N SER A 33 21.47 6.40 15.79
CA SER A 33 21.46 4.94 15.66
C SER A 33 21.03 4.22 16.94
N SER A 34 21.35 4.78 18.12
CA SER A 34 21.17 4.11 19.43
C SER A 34 20.73 5.08 20.51
N PHE A 35 20.22 4.54 21.61
CA PHE A 35 19.74 5.27 22.77
C PHE A 35 20.46 4.77 24.02
N VAL A 36 20.69 5.68 24.98
CA VAL A 36 21.35 5.38 26.25
C VAL A 36 20.33 4.77 27.22
N PHE A 37 20.74 3.79 27.98
CA PHE A 37 19.97 3.18 29.05
C PHE A 37 20.26 3.87 30.39
N ASP A 38 19.29 3.85 31.30
CA ASP A 38 19.46 4.39 32.65
C ASP A 38 20.44 3.52 33.46
N ASP A 39 20.29 2.20 33.36
CA ASP A 39 21.16 1.19 33.97
C ASP A 39 21.10 -0.16 33.23
N THR A 40 21.78 -1.19 33.74
CA THR A 40 21.82 -2.53 33.14
C THR A 40 20.51 -3.29 33.30
N GLU A 41 19.69 -3.01 34.30
CA GLU A 41 18.39 -3.63 34.49
C GLU A 41 17.36 -3.07 33.50
N HIS A 42 17.33 -1.74 33.32
CA HIS A 42 16.54 -1.09 32.27
C HIS A 42 16.90 -1.67 30.88
N ALA A 43 18.20 -1.79 30.58
CA ALA A 43 18.65 -2.42 29.32
C ALA A 43 18.11 -3.85 29.18
N ALA A 44 18.24 -4.68 30.21
CA ALA A 44 17.77 -6.07 30.20
C ALA A 44 16.24 -6.17 30.00
N ASN A 45 15.47 -5.27 30.60
CA ASN A 45 14.02 -5.23 30.46
C ASN A 45 13.59 -4.86 29.03
N LEU A 46 14.25 -3.88 28.40
CA LEU A 46 14.02 -3.51 27.01
C LEU A 46 14.33 -4.65 26.03
N PHE A 47 15.51 -5.29 26.17
CA PHE A 47 15.89 -6.43 25.33
C PHE A 47 14.99 -7.65 25.56
N GLY A 48 14.50 -7.85 26.77
CA GLY A 48 13.58 -8.92 27.14
C GLY A 48 12.11 -8.63 26.79
N LEU A 49 11.81 -7.49 26.15
CA LEU A 49 10.44 -7.02 25.80
C LEU A 49 9.52 -6.90 27.04
N LYS A 50 10.08 -6.69 28.22
CA LYS A 50 9.35 -6.49 29.48
C LYS A 50 8.94 -5.04 29.68
N GLU A 51 9.63 -4.13 29.04
CA GLU A 51 9.40 -2.69 29.08
C GLU A 51 9.42 -2.11 27.65
N ALA A 52 8.61 -1.08 27.41
CA ALA A 52 8.59 -0.37 26.14
C ALA A 52 9.62 0.76 26.14
N GLY A 53 10.41 0.90 25.06
CA GLY A 53 11.38 1.98 24.95
C GLY A 53 12.21 1.90 23.67
N ASN A 54 13.23 2.76 23.60
CA ASN A 54 14.09 2.84 22.45
C ASN A 54 15.45 2.20 22.76
N ILE A 55 15.91 1.31 21.90
CA ILE A 55 17.21 0.64 21.99
C ILE A 55 18.08 1.11 20.83
N TYR A 56 17.58 0.91 19.62
CA TYR A 56 18.31 1.12 18.38
C TYR A 56 17.32 1.49 17.27
N SER A 57 17.63 2.51 16.46
CA SER A 57 16.69 3.08 15.47
C SER A 57 16.21 2.11 14.39
N ARG A 58 16.90 0.99 14.18
CA ARG A 58 16.40 -0.09 13.32
C ARG A 58 15.11 -0.72 13.87
N LEU A 59 14.94 -0.81 15.20
CA LEU A 59 13.78 -1.40 15.87
C LEU A 59 12.72 -0.35 16.19
N THR A 60 13.15 0.71 16.88
CA THR A 60 12.27 1.78 17.39
C THR A 60 12.99 3.11 17.28
N ASN A 61 12.25 4.14 16.86
CA ASN A 61 12.72 5.51 16.83
C ASN A 61 11.53 6.45 17.09
N PRO A 62 11.64 7.48 17.94
CA PRO A 62 10.51 8.35 18.28
C PRO A 62 9.88 9.05 17.07
N THR A 63 10.67 9.41 16.04
CA THR A 63 10.13 10.02 14.82
C THR A 63 9.31 8.99 14.03
N ASN A 64 9.84 7.77 13.86
CA ASN A 64 9.13 6.68 13.16
C ASN A 64 7.85 6.30 13.90
N ALA A 65 7.87 6.28 15.23
CA ALA A 65 6.72 5.96 16.06
C ALA A 65 5.53 6.90 15.80
N VAL A 66 5.78 8.20 15.56
CA VAL A 66 4.72 9.17 15.19
C VAL A 66 4.07 8.77 13.87
N LEU A 67 4.87 8.41 12.85
CA LEU A 67 4.34 7.95 11.56
C LEU A 67 3.52 6.67 11.72
N GLU A 68 4.05 5.70 12.43
CA GLU A 68 3.41 4.40 12.69
C GLU A 68 2.07 4.56 13.40
N GLU A 69 2.03 5.28 14.52
CA GLU A 69 0.80 5.50 15.27
C GLU A 69 -0.24 6.29 14.47
N ARG A 70 0.20 7.30 13.70
CA ARG A 70 -0.69 8.12 12.89
C ARG A 70 -1.35 7.31 11.79
N VAL A 71 -0.59 6.52 11.04
CA VAL A 71 -1.15 5.68 9.97
C VAL A 71 -2.02 4.56 10.55
N ALA A 72 -1.61 3.92 11.65
CA ALA A 72 -2.45 2.95 12.35
C ALA A 72 -3.84 3.53 12.70
N LYS A 73 -3.88 4.73 13.27
CA LYS A 73 -5.16 5.40 13.61
C LYS A 73 -5.96 5.82 12.38
N LEU A 74 -5.31 6.25 11.29
CA LEU A 74 -6.00 6.61 10.06
C LEU A 74 -6.63 5.40 9.38
N GLU A 75 -5.99 4.23 9.41
CA GLU A 75 -6.54 2.97 8.92
C GLU A 75 -7.53 2.31 9.91
N GLY A 76 -7.48 2.68 11.20
CA GLY A 76 -8.28 2.05 12.26
C GLY A 76 -7.64 0.80 12.85
N GLY A 77 -6.34 0.61 12.65
CA GLY A 77 -5.56 -0.49 13.21
C GLY A 77 -5.09 -0.23 14.64
N VAL A 78 -4.58 -1.28 15.28
CA VAL A 78 -4.07 -1.25 16.66
C VAL A 78 -2.59 -0.88 16.73
N ALA A 79 -1.82 -1.22 15.69
CA ALA A 79 -0.40 -0.93 15.59
C ALA A 79 0.06 -0.85 14.13
N ALA A 80 1.21 -0.21 13.90
CA ALA A 80 1.87 -0.26 12.60
C ALA A 80 3.39 -0.39 12.72
N VAL A 81 4.02 -0.84 11.64
CA VAL A 81 5.48 -0.95 11.51
C VAL A 81 5.91 -0.22 10.24
N ALA A 82 6.74 0.81 10.39
CA ALA A 82 7.36 1.51 9.27
C ALA A 82 8.63 0.78 8.80
N VAL A 83 8.75 0.62 7.49
CA VAL A 83 9.86 -0.08 6.83
C VAL A 83 10.39 0.73 5.65
N SER A 84 11.53 0.32 5.09
CA SER A 84 12.28 1.09 4.08
C SER A 84 11.55 1.29 2.75
N SER A 85 10.55 0.48 2.41
CA SER A 85 9.80 0.57 1.15
C SER A 85 8.49 -0.20 1.19
N GLY A 86 7.56 0.07 0.23
CA GLY A 86 6.36 -0.72 0.06
C GLY A 86 6.65 -2.20 -0.20
N MET A 87 7.70 -2.51 -0.99
CA MET A 87 8.09 -3.91 -1.23
C MET A 87 8.60 -4.60 0.04
N ALA A 88 9.30 -3.90 0.92
CA ALA A 88 9.67 -4.43 2.24
C ALA A 88 8.42 -4.68 3.10
N ALA A 89 7.42 -3.79 3.02
CA ALA A 89 6.15 -3.96 3.73
C ALA A 89 5.42 -5.22 3.27
N ILE A 90 5.26 -5.42 1.95
CA ILE A 90 4.62 -6.62 1.39
C ILE A 90 5.40 -7.89 1.77
N THR A 91 6.74 -7.86 1.61
CA THR A 91 7.60 -9.01 1.93
C THR A 91 7.47 -9.39 3.41
N TYR A 92 7.53 -8.42 4.33
CA TYR A 92 7.40 -8.70 5.76
C TYR A 92 5.99 -9.13 6.15
N ALA A 93 4.97 -8.56 5.51
CA ALA A 93 3.59 -8.99 5.73
C ALA A 93 3.39 -10.49 5.41
N ILE A 94 4.02 -10.97 4.35
CA ILE A 94 3.95 -12.40 3.99
C ILE A 94 4.87 -13.25 4.89
N LEU A 95 6.13 -12.87 5.08
CA LEU A 95 7.12 -13.67 5.83
C LEU A 95 6.81 -13.77 7.33
N ALA A 96 5.99 -12.87 7.89
CA ALA A 96 5.50 -13.00 9.26
C ALA A 96 4.48 -14.14 9.44
N LEU A 97 3.86 -14.61 8.36
CA LEU A 97 2.80 -15.61 8.35
C LEU A 97 3.19 -16.92 7.70
N ALA A 98 4.06 -16.87 6.68
CA ALA A 98 4.38 -17.98 5.81
C ALA A 98 5.87 -18.32 5.85
N SER A 99 6.16 -19.60 5.84
CA SER A 99 7.48 -20.20 5.79
C SER A 99 7.61 -21.16 4.60
N SER A 100 8.77 -21.79 4.42
CA SER A 100 8.96 -22.81 3.38
C SER A 100 7.94 -23.95 3.51
N GLY A 101 7.25 -24.25 2.44
CA GLY A 101 6.15 -25.21 2.38
C GLY A 101 4.76 -24.59 2.46
N ASP A 102 4.65 -23.32 2.83
CA ASP A 102 3.36 -22.61 2.91
C ASP A 102 2.91 -22.05 1.56
N HIS A 103 1.67 -21.60 1.53
CA HIS A 103 0.98 -21.13 0.34
C HIS A 103 0.25 -19.80 0.59
N ILE A 104 0.17 -18.96 -0.45
CA ILE A 104 -0.58 -17.70 -0.48
C ILE A 104 -1.50 -17.71 -1.71
N VAL A 105 -2.68 -17.13 -1.59
CA VAL A 105 -3.56 -16.82 -2.73
C VAL A 105 -3.54 -15.30 -2.96
N SER A 106 -3.39 -14.88 -4.21
CA SER A 106 -3.37 -13.47 -4.57
C SER A 106 -4.26 -13.15 -5.76
N SER A 107 -4.80 -11.94 -5.81
CA SER A 107 -5.42 -11.42 -7.05
C SER A 107 -4.37 -11.24 -8.15
N ALA A 108 -4.82 -11.25 -9.42
CA ALA A 108 -3.93 -11.08 -10.57
C ALA A 108 -3.60 -9.61 -10.84
N SER A 109 -4.47 -8.69 -10.45
CA SER A 109 -4.29 -7.24 -10.68
C SER A 109 -3.37 -6.64 -9.60
N LEU A 110 -2.07 -6.78 -9.82
CA LEU A 110 -1.02 -6.39 -8.88
C LEU A 110 -0.03 -5.40 -9.48
N TYR A 111 0.60 -4.62 -8.61
CA TYR A 111 1.82 -3.92 -8.95
C TYR A 111 2.89 -4.90 -9.49
N GLY A 112 3.57 -4.54 -10.57
CA GLY A 112 4.54 -5.43 -11.23
C GLY A 112 5.64 -5.97 -10.30
N GLY A 113 6.11 -5.17 -9.33
CA GLY A 113 7.07 -5.63 -8.32
C GLY A 113 6.48 -6.70 -7.40
N THR A 114 5.21 -6.57 -7.01
CA THR A 114 4.49 -7.56 -6.20
C THR A 114 4.28 -8.85 -6.98
N HIS A 115 3.88 -8.74 -8.26
CA HIS A 115 3.74 -9.89 -9.15
C HIS A 115 5.07 -10.66 -9.25
N THR A 116 6.19 -9.96 -9.50
CA THR A 116 7.53 -10.59 -9.57
C THR A 116 7.95 -11.21 -8.23
N LEU A 117 7.68 -10.54 -7.10
CA LEU A 117 7.92 -11.09 -5.77
C LEU A 117 7.20 -12.43 -5.60
N PHE A 118 5.93 -12.49 -5.97
CA PHE A 118 5.07 -13.66 -5.78
C PHE A 118 5.39 -14.78 -6.76
N SER A 119 5.63 -14.47 -8.02
CA SER A 119 5.86 -15.46 -9.07
C SER A 119 7.29 -16.03 -9.07
N HIS A 120 8.28 -15.26 -8.65
CA HIS A 120 9.70 -15.61 -8.83
C HIS A 120 10.54 -15.60 -7.56
N THR A 121 10.28 -14.69 -6.64
CA THR A 121 11.15 -14.51 -5.46
C THR A 121 10.71 -15.41 -4.30
N LEU A 122 9.45 -15.35 -3.87
CA LEU A 122 8.94 -16.18 -2.79
C LEU A 122 9.05 -17.69 -3.06
N PRO A 123 8.85 -18.20 -4.30
CA PRO A 123 9.09 -19.61 -4.60
C PRO A 123 10.52 -20.08 -4.30
N LYS A 124 11.54 -19.21 -4.42
CA LYS A 124 12.93 -19.54 -4.04
C LYS A 124 13.11 -19.71 -2.52
N TYR A 125 12.22 -19.13 -1.72
CA TYR A 125 12.15 -19.33 -0.27
C TYR A 125 11.19 -20.47 0.12
N GLY A 126 10.65 -21.19 -0.87
CA GLY A 126 9.74 -22.32 -0.66
C GLY A 126 8.28 -21.94 -0.41
N ILE A 127 7.92 -20.65 -0.55
CA ILE A 127 6.54 -20.19 -0.41
C ILE A 127 5.91 -20.14 -1.80
N LYS A 128 4.82 -20.86 -2.00
CA LYS A 128 4.08 -20.88 -3.27
C LYS A 128 2.97 -19.81 -3.26
N VAL A 129 2.75 -19.18 -4.40
CA VAL A 129 1.65 -18.21 -4.57
C VAL A 129 0.83 -18.60 -5.79
N ASP A 130 -0.47 -18.81 -5.61
CA ASP A 130 -1.42 -18.93 -6.71
C ASP A 130 -1.99 -17.53 -6.99
N ILE A 131 -1.72 -17.01 -8.17
CA ILE A 131 -2.22 -15.70 -8.65
C ILE A 131 -3.43 -15.99 -9.53
N VAL A 132 -4.61 -15.47 -9.14
CA VAL A 132 -5.88 -15.80 -9.79
C VAL A 132 -6.70 -14.54 -10.11
N ASP A 133 -7.56 -14.62 -11.10
CA ASP A 133 -8.54 -13.57 -11.40
C ASP A 133 -9.60 -13.50 -10.27
N SER A 134 -9.51 -12.46 -9.46
CA SER A 134 -10.40 -12.18 -8.32
C SER A 134 -11.76 -11.62 -8.70
N SER A 135 -11.97 -11.26 -9.96
CA SER A 135 -13.28 -10.81 -10.46
C SER A 135 -14.37 -11.90 -10.31
N ASN A 136 -13.95 -13.16 -10.27
CA ASN A 136 -14.77 -14.29 -9.86
C ASN A 136 -14.27 -14.85 -8.53
N ILE A 137 -15.05 -14.64 -7.47
CA ILE A 137 -14.72 -15.07 -6.09
C ILE A 137 -14.46 -16.59 -5.98
N ASP A 138 -15.03 -17.41 -6.85
CA ASP A 138 -14.82 -18.86 -6.83
C ASP A 138 -13.39 -19.23 -7.25
N ASN A 139 -12.70 -18.40 -8.03
CA ASN A 139 -11.28 -18.62 -8.32
C ASN A 139 -10.43 -18.52 -7.04
N ILE A 140 -10.72 -17.53 -6.19
CA ILE A 140 -10.06 -17.38 -4.87
C ILE A 140 -10.36 -18.59 -3.99
N LYS A 141 -11.65 -18.99 -3.86
CA LYS A 141 -12.05 -20.15 -3.05
C LYS A 141 -11.35 -21.43 -3.48
N ASN A 142 -11.32 -21.69 -4.78
CA ASN A 142 -10.76 -22.93 -5.35
C ASN A 142 -9.22 -22.96 -5.26
N ALA A 143 -8.56 -21.82 -5.14
CA ALA A 143 -7.11 -21.73 -4.97
C ALA A 143 -6.66 -21.98 -3.52
N ILE A 144 -7.56 -21.89 -2.53
CA ILE A 144 -7.23 -22.13 -1.12
C ILE A 144 -6.90 -23.60 -0.89
N LYS A 145 -5.79 -23.86 -0.21
CA LYS A 145 -5.26 -25.17 0.19
C LYS A 145 -5.10 -25.26 1.70
N ASP A 146 -4.88 -26.43 2.25
CA ASP A 146 -4.69 -26.64 3.69
C ASP A 146 -3.53 -25.81 4.28
N ASN A 147 -2.47 -25.62 3.48
CA ASN A 147 -1.29 -24.84 3.83
C ASN A 147 -1.37 -23.36 3.41
N THR A 148 -2.52 -22.86 2.98
CA THR A 148 -2.70 -21.43 2.66
C THR A 148 -2.67 -20.59 3.94
N LYS A 149 -1.86 -19.53 3.93
CA LYS A 149 -1.64 -18.64 5.09
C LYS A 149 -2.31 -17.28 4.96
N ALA A 150 -2.59 -16.81 3.76
CA ALA A 150 -3.24 -15.52 3.55
C ALA A 150 -3.86 -15.40 2.15
N ILE A 151 -4.79 -14.46 2.03
CA ILE A 151 -5.20 -13.88 0.74
C ILE A 151 -4.60 -12.49 0.65
N PHE A 152 -3.99 -12.14 -0.49
CA PHE A 152 -3.42 -10.82 -0.77
C PHE A 152 -4.11 -10.17 -1.97
N ILE A 153 -4.52 -8.89 -1.81
CA ILE A 153 -5.15 -8.10 -2.87
C ILE A 153 -4.68 -6.64 -2.82
N GLU A 154 -4.92 -5.89 -3.90
CA GLU A 154 -4.81 -4.43 -3.92
C GLU A 154 -6.21 -3.79 -3.89
N THR A 155 -6.37 -2.65 -3.20
CA THR A 155 -7.66 -1.93 -3.12
C THR A 155 -8.14 -1.48 -4.50
N ILE A 156 -7.22 -0.89 -5.26
CA ILE A 156 -7.40 -0.48 -6.65
C ILE A 156 -6.25 -1.12 -7.42
N GLY A 157 -6.58 -2.05 -8.29
CA GLY A 157 -5.56 -2.84 -9.00
C GLY A 157 -4.80 -2.05 -10.06
N ASN A 158 -3.59 -2.49 -10.32
CA ASN A 158 -2.68 -1.88 -11.28
C ASN A 158 -2.29 -2.92 -12.36
N PRO A 159 -2.47 -2.66 -13.65
CA PRO A 159 -2.83 -1.36 -14.27
C PRO A 159 -4.32 -1.12 -14.54
N GLU A 160 -5.19 -2.10 -14.35
CA GLU A 160 -6.57 -2.08 -14.83
C GLU A 160 -7.50 -1.13 -14.03
N GLY A 161 -7.10 -0.66 -12.84
CA GLY A 161 -7.98 0.17 -12.02
C GLY A 161 -9.23 -0.55 -11.51
N ASN A 162 -9.19 -1.90 -11.41
CA ASN A 162 -10.28 -2.70 -10.88
C ASN A 162 -10.50 -2.44 -9.38
N VAL A 163 -11.72 -2.60 -8.94
CA VAL A 163 -12.12 -2.52 -7.53
C VAL A 163 -12.64 -3.88 -7.09
N GLU A 164 -12.12 -4.38 -5.98
CA GLU A 164 -12.47 -5.70 -5.43
C GLU A 164 -13.78 -5.66 -4.62
N ASP A 165 -14.45 -6.81 -4.48
CA ASP A 165 -15.56 -6.96 -3.53
C ASP A 165 -15.04 -7.43 -2.17
N PHE A 166 -14.72 -6.47 -1.32
CA PHE A 166 -14.08 -6.71 0.00
C PHE A 166 -14.92 -7.58 0.93
N GLU A 167 -16.24 -7.45 0.91
CA GLU A 167 -17.12 -8.27 1.76
C GLU A 167 -17.07 -9.73 1.36
N GLN A 168 -17.07 -10.03 0.05
CA GLN A 168 -16.95 -11.41 -0.42
C GLN A 168 -15.56 -11.99 -0.12
N LEU A 169 -14.50 -11.23 -0.35
CA LEU A 169 -13.12 -11.65 -0.06
C LEU A 169 -12.90 -11.88 1.44
N SER A 170 -13.41 -10.97 2.29
CA SER A 170 -13.37 -11.13 3.75
C SER A 170 -14.13 -12.38 4.20
N ALA A 171 -15.32 -12.64 3.65
CA ALA A 171 -16.09 -13.84 3.99
C ALA A 171 -15.33 -15.12 3.62
N VAL A 172 -14.65 -15.15 2.46
CA VAL A 172 -13.82 -16.29 2.05
C VAL A 172 -12.61 -16.47 2.97
N ALA A 173 -11.88 -15.39 3.29
CA ALA A 173 -10.73 -15.44 4.19
C ALA A 173 -11.12 -15.96 5.59
N ASN A 174 -12.22 -15.42 6.13
CA ASN A 174 -12.75 -15.86 7.44
C ASN A 174 -13.22 -17.31 7.44
N SER A 175 -13.87 -17.78 6.36
CA SER A 175 -14.31 -19.18 6.26
C SER A 175 -13.15 -20.18 6.17
N ALA A 176 -11.99 -19.71 5.72
CA ALA A 176 -10.77 -20.51 5.63
C ALA A 176 -9.83 -20.32 6.85
N ASP A 177 -10.22 -19.53 7.84
CA ASP A 177 -9.39 -19.18 9.02
C ASP A 177 -7.99 -18.65 8.61
N ILE A 178 -7.94 -17.75 7.62
CA ILE A 178 -6.72 -17.08 7.15
C ILE A 178 -6.94 -15.57 7.04
N PRO A 179 -5.91 -14.72 7.26
CA PRO A 179 -6.06 -13.28 7.15
C PRO A 179 -6.19 -12.82 5.70
N LEU A 180 -6.96 -11.74 5.52
CA LEU A 180 -7.00 -10.92 4.30
C LEU A 180 -6.00 -9.76 4.46
N ILE A 181 -5.01 -9.70 3.56
CA ILE A 181 -4.01 -8.63 3.45
C ILE A 181 -4.39 -7.74 2.28
N VAL A 182 -4.46 -6.44 2.51
CA VAL A 182 -4.84 -5.46 1.47
C VAL A 182 -3.74 -4.42 1.30
N ASP A 183 -3.21 -4.30 0.09
CA ASP A 183 -2.38 -3.16 -0.28
C ASP A 183 -3.29 -1.97 -0.61
N ASN A 184 -3.29 -0.99 0.29
CA ASN A 184 -4.14 0.19 0.21
C ASN A 184 -3.39 1.43 -0.34
N THR A 185 -2.31 1.20 -1.07
CA THR A 185 -1.44 2.27 -1.58
C THR A 185 -2.17 3.27 -2.48
N PHE A 186 -3.04 2.80 -3.38
CA PHE A 186 -3.71 3.67 -4.37
C PHE A 186 -4.92 4.41 -3.81
N ALA A 187 -5.67 3.79 -2.92
CA ALA A 187 -6.81 4.45 -2.27
C ALA A 187 -6.35 5.37 -1.12
N SER A 188 -5.27 5.02 -0.44
CA SER A 188 -4.87 5.61 0.84
C SER A 188 -5.95 5.47 1.93
N PRO A 189 -5.65 5.68 3.21
CA PRO A 189 -6.66 5.60 4.27
C PRO A 189 -7.76 6.67 4.15
N TYR A 190 -7.58 7.66 3.26
CA TYR A 190 -8.57 8.71 3.05
C TYR A 190 -9.77 8.26 2.19
N LEU A 191 -9.52 7.54 1.10
CA LEU A 191 -10.59 7.05 0.21
C LEU A 191 -11.21 5.77 0.73
N PHE A 192 -10.39 4.88 1.33
CA PHE A 192 -10.84 3.57 1.78
C PHE A 192 -10.04 3.09 2.99
N ARG A 193 -10.73 2.41 3.90
CA ARG A 193 -10.14 1.80 5.11
C ARG A 193 -10.46 0.30 5.10
N PRO A 194 -9.57 -0.53 4.56
CA PRO A 194 -9.83 -1.97 4.38
C PRO A 194 -10.22 -2.69 5.68
N LEU A 195 -9.69 -2.27 6.83
CA LEU A 195 -9.99 -2.87 8.15
C LEU A 195 -11.48 -2.74 8.52
N GLU A 196 -12.16 -1.69 8.06
CA GLU A 196 -13.60 -1.50 8.27
C GLU A 196 -14.45 -2.44 7.39
N HIS A 197 -13.82 -3.10 6.39
CA HIS A 197 -14.44 -4.02 5.45
C HIS A 197 -13.91 -5.46 5.57
N GLY A 198 -13.35 -5.80 6.72
CA GLY A 198 -12.95 -7.15 7.09
C GLY A 198 -11.56 -7.59 6.62
N ALA A 199 -10.73 -6.67 6.16
CA ALA A 199 -9.29 -6.92 6.08
C ALA A 199 -8.70 -7.06 7.49
N HIS A 200 -7.59 -7.80 7.61
CA HIS A 200 -6.90 -8.01 8.88
C HIS A 200 -5.57 -7.26 8.93
N ILE A 201 -4.95 -7.11 7.78
CA ILE A 201 -3.65 -6.46 7.61
C ILE A 201 -3.73 -5.51 6.42
N VAL A 202 -3.19 -4.30 6.58
CA VAL A 202 -3.07 -3.33 5.49
C VAL A 202 -1.61 -3.00 5.26
N VAL A 203 -1.20 -2.94 4.00
CA VAL A 203 0.14 -2.48 3.63
C VAL A 203 0.05 -1.22 2.77
N HIS A 204 1.09 -0.40 2.85
CA HIS A 204 1.25 0.80 2.03
C HIS A 204 2.66 0.94 1.50
N SER A 205 2.79 1.32 0.25
CA SER A 205 3.93 2.09 -0.19
C SER A 205 3.70 3.56 0.23
N ALA A 206 4.26 3.95 1.37
CA ALA A 206 4.15 5.33 1.86
C ALA A 206 4.83 6.35 0.93
N THR A 207 5.67 5.86 0.02
CA THR A 207 6.31 6.60 -1.09
C THR A 207 5.29 7.35 -1.96
N LYS A 208 4.06 6.80 -2.10
CA LYS A 208 3.04 7.28 -3.02
C LYS A 208 2.20 8.40 -2.37
N PHE A 209 0.90 8.26 -2.29
CA PHE A 209 -0.01 9.30 -1.79
C PHE A 209 0.30 9.76 -0.35
N ILE A 210 0.78 8.88 0.53
CA ILE A 210 1.14 9.27 1.90
C ILE A 210 2.24 10.34 1.88
N GLY A 211 3.34 10.10 1.19
CA GLY A 211 4.41 11.09 0.98
C GLY A 211 3.99 12.21 0.04
N GLY A 212 3.46 11.85 -1.13
CA GLY A 212 2.83 12.73 -2.10
C GLY A 212 3.74 13.69 -2.87
N HIS A 213 5.06 13.61 -2.70
CA HIS A 213 6.01 14.58 -3.27
C HIS A 213 7.15 13.92 -4.05
N GLY A 214 7.18 12.60 -4.19
CA GLY A 214 8.21 11.87 -4.92
C GLY A 214 9.63 12.00 -4.34
N ASN A 215 9.77 12.39 -3.09
CA ASN A 215 11.04 12.76 -2.45
C ASN A 215 11.51 11.76 -1.39
N SER A 216 10.69 10.78 -1.01
CA SER A 216 11.03 9.83 0.05
C SER A 216 10.43 8.46 -0.23
N ILE A 217 11.20 7.41 0.04
CA ILE A 217 10.75 6.02 -0.06
C ILE A 217 10.44 5.51 1.34
N GLY A 218 9.30 4.81 1.49
CA GLY A 218 8.92 4.15 2.73
C GLY A 218 7.79 3.15 2.51
N GLY A 219 7.63 2.24 3.46
CA GLY A 219 6.54 1.29 3.53
C GLY A 219 5.94 1.25 4.94
N ILE A 220 4.70 0.84 5.04
CA ILE A 220 4.01 0.70 6.33
C ILE A 220 3.16 -0.57 6.28
N ILE A 221 3.20 -1.32 7.40
CA ILE A 221 2.33 -2.47 7.65
C ILE A 221 1.46 -2.11 8.83
N VAL A 222 0.15 -2.21 8.67
CA VAL A 222 -0.83 -1.94 9.74
C VAL A 222 -1.45 -3.25 10.18
N ASP A 223 -1.40 -3.50 11.48
CA ASP A 223 -2.07 -4.61 12.15
C ASP A 223 -3.47 -4.17 12.58
N GLY A 224 -4.51 -4.85 12.06
CA GLY A 224 -5.90 -4.58 12.44
C GLY A 224 -6.26 -5.05 13.84
N GLY A 225 -5.50 -5.98 14.42
CA GLY A 225 -5.75 -6.54 15.75
C GLY A 225 -7.00 -7.41 15.85
N THR A 226 -7.62 -7.78 14.74
CA THR A 226 -8.92 -8.46 14.71
C THR A 226 -8.83 -9.96 14.39
N PHE A 227 -7.68 -10.42 13.88
CA PHE A 227 -7.52 -11.82 13.49
C PHE A 227 -7.17 -12.70 14.67
N ASN A 228 -7.79 -13.89 14.73
CA ASN A 228 -7.48 -14.88 15.75
C ASN A 228 -6.25 -15.72 15.34
N TRP A 229 -5.07 -15.34 15.84
CA TRP A 229 -3.82 -16.06 15.60
C TRP A 229 -3.74 -17.43 16.31
N ASN A 230 -4.62 -17.71 17.30
CA ASN A 230 -4.65 -18.96 18.06
C ASN A 230 -5.52 -20.05 17.39
N ASN A 231 -5.63 -20.05 16.05
CA ASN A 231 -6.45 -21.02 15.31
C ASN A 231 -5.68 -22.27 14.85
N GLY A 232 -4.44 -22.45 15.30
CA GLY A 232 -3.59 -23.62 14.98
C GLY A 232 -2.81 -23.50 13.67
N LYS A 233 -2.98 -22.44 12.88
CA LYS A 233 -2.27 -22.24 11.60
C LYS A 233 -1.02 -21.34 11.70
N PHE A 234 -0.85 -20.60 12.81
CA PHE A 234 0.16 -19.54 12.95
C PHE A 234 1.01 -19.74 14.21
N GLU A 235 1.71 -20.89 14.28
CA GLU A 235 2.57 -21.23 15.42
C GLU A 235 3.66 -20.18 15.66
N GLY A 236 4.17 -19.51 14.62
CA GLY A 236 5.13 -18.42 14.77
C GLY A 236 4.65 -17.23 15.61
N LEU A 237 3.32 -17.12 15.88
CA LEU A 237 2.70 -16.11 16.72
C LEU A 237 2.12 -16.69 18.02
N SER A 238 1.61 -17.93 17.97
CA SER A 238 0.82 -18.55 19.03
C SER A 238 1.55 -19.65 19.81
N ALA A 239 2.78 -20.00 19.43
CA ALA A 239 3.65 -20.93 20.15
C ALA A 239 4.88 -20.23 20.73
N PRO A 240 5.61 -20.87 21.69
CA PRO A 240 6.82 -20.32 22.28
C PRO A 240 7.91 -20.04 21.22
N ASP A 241 8.46 -18.82 21.22
CA ASP A 241 9.55 -18.41 20.33
C ASP A 241 10.90 -18.53 21.04
N ALA A 242 11.72 -19.48 20.62
CA ALA A 242 13.04 -19.76 21.20
C ALA A 242 14.01 -18.57 21.10
N SER A 243 13.83 -17.65 20.13
CA SER A 243 14.67 -16.46 19.96
C SER A 243 14.39 -15.38 21.02
N TYR A 244 13.26 -15.50 21.73
CA TYR A 244 12.82 -14.60 22.79
C TYR A 244 12.46 -15.32 24.10
N HIS A 245 13.28 -16.31 24.51
CA HIS A 245 13.10 -17.04 25.77
C HIS A 245 11.69 -17.64 25.93
N ASP A 246 11.21 -18.30 24.88
CA ASP A 246 9.90 -18.95 24.82
C ASP A 246 8.70 -17.99 24.99
N LEU A 247 8.87 -16.72 24.64
CA LEU A 247 7.78 -15.75 24.58
C LEU A 247 6.73 -16.18 23.55
N ILE A 248 5.46 -16.10 23.92
CA ILE A 248 4.33 -16.30 23.01
C ILE A 248 3.77 -14.91 22.63
N PHE A 249 3.86 -14.54 21.34
CA PHE A 249 3.51 -13.20 20.88
C PHE A 249 2.05 -12.84 21.14
N THR A 250 1.11 -13.79 20.95
CA THR A 250 -0.32 -13.58 21.19
C THR A 250 -0.64 -13.34 22.67
N GLU A 251 0.16 -13.87 23.60
CA GLU A 251 -0.02 -13.64 25.04
C GLU A 251 0.62 -12.31 25.46
N ALA A 252 1.82 -12.02 24.99
CA ALA A 252 2.59 -10.84 25.38
C ALA A 252 2.05 -9.54 24.78
N PHE A 253 1.64 -9.56 23.50
CA PHE A 253 1.25 -8.36 22.75
C PHE A 253 -0.25 -8.34 22.37
N LYS A 254 -0.98 -9.41 22.64
CA LYS A 254 -2.43 -9.52 22.39
C LYS A 254 -2.79 -9.12 20.95
N GLU A 255 -3.62 -8.09 20.80
CA GLU A 255 -4.09 -7.61 19.50
C GLU A 255 -2.96 -7.10 18.59
N ALA A 256 -1.83 -6.65 19.13
CA ALA A 256 -0.67 -6.16 18.37
C ALA A 256 0.41 -7.25 18.13
N ALA A 257 0.07 -8.52 18.34
CA ALA A 257 1.02 -9.64 18.22
C ALA A 257 1.72 -9.71 16.85
N TYR A 258 0.98 -9.47 15.78
CA TYR A 258 1.50 -9.52 14.42
C TYR A 258 2.50 -8.37 14.16
N ALA A 259 2.17 -7.15 14.52
CA ALA A 259 3.09 -6.01 14.39
C ALA A 259 4.35 -6.19 15.26
N ALA A 260 4.18 -6.71 16.50
CA ALA A 260 5.30 -7.02 17.39
C ALA A 260 6.23 -8.07 16.79
N LYS A 261 5.69 -9.15 16.22
CA LYS A 261 6.47 -10.19 15.52
C LYS A 261 7.30 -9.61 14.37
N ILE A 262 6.69 -8.80 13.51
CA ILE A 262 7.41 -8.16 12.40
C ILE A 262 8.57 -7.32 12.93
N ARG A 263 8.32 -6.47 13.92
CA ARG A 263 9.34 -5.56 14.48
C ARG A 263 10.50 -6.30 15.11
N THR A 264 10.20 -7.28 15.95
CA THR A 264 11.22 -7.94 16.80
C THR A 264 11.95 -9.07 16.08
N THR A 265 11.43 -9.58 14.97
CA THR A 265 12.08 -10.62 14.16
C THR A 265 12.48 -10.07 12.80
N LEU A 266 11.56 -9.87 11.88
CA LEU A 266 11.90 -9.53 10.49
C LEU A 266 12.64 -8.19 10.37
N LEU A 267 12.15 -7.13 10.98
CA LEU A 267 12.80 -5.82 10.93
C LEU A 267 14.15 -5.84 11.63
N ARG A 268 14.23 -6.49 12.81
CA ARG A 268 15.49 -6.62 13.56
C ARG A 268 16.54 -7.37 12.77
N ASP A 269 16.17 -8.53 12.19
CA ASP A 269 17.11 -9.50 11.66
C ASP A 269 17.49 -9.24 10.21
N THR A 270 16.57 -8.70 9.39
CA THR A 270 16.80 -8.44 7.96
C THR A 270 17.00 -6.97 7.62
N GLY A 271 16.65 -6.05 8.55
CA GLY A 271 17.17 -4.68 8.56
C GLY A 271 16.52 -3.68 7.62
N ALA A 272 15.32 -3.91 7.05
CA ALA A 272 14.64 -2.96 6.17
C ALA A 272 14.04 -1.77 6.94
N SER A 273 14.85 -1.09 7.77
CA SER A 273 14.42 0.03 8.61
C SER A 273 14.22 1.32 7.81
N LEU A 274 13.24 2.13 8.23
CA LEU A 274 13.01 3.47 7.69
C LEU A 274 13.92 4.49 8.39
N SER A 275 14.55 5.38 7.61
CA SER A 275 15.28 6.52 8.17
C SER A 275 14.35 7.48 8.88
N PRO A 276 14.69 8.02 10.07
CA PRO A 276 13.91 9.04 10.77
C PRO A 276 13.68 10.30 9.91
N PHE A 277 14.64 10.68 9.07
CA PHE A 277 14.46 11.78 8.14
C PHE A 277 13.39 11.48 7.08
N ASN A 278 13.38 10.27 6.53
CA ASN A 278 12.32 9.85 5.60
C ASN A 278 10.95 9.80 6.31
N ALA A 279 10.91 9.29 7.55
CA ALA A 279 9.69 9.28 8.35
C ALA A 279 9.14 10.70 8.55
N PHE A 280 10.00 11.69 8.82
CA PHE A 280 9.63 13.09 8.94
C PHE A 280 9.01 13.64 7.65
N LEU A 281 9.62 13.37 6.48
CA LEU A 281 9.07 13.78 5.19
C LEU A 281 7.70 13.14 4.90
N LEU A 282 7.54 11.86 5.25
CA LEU A 282 6.28 11.15 5.11
C LEU A 282 5.19 11.69 6.06
N ILE A 283 5.57 12.08 7.30
CA ILE A 283 4.66 12.75 8.24
C ILE A 283 4.17 14.08 7.66
N GLN A 284 5.05 14.89 7.08
CA GLN A 284 4.65 16.17 6.44
C GLN A 284 3.69 15.93 5.27
N GLY A 285 3.96 14.92 4.43
CA GLY A 285 3.05 14.53 3.35
C GLY A 285 1.68 14.10 3.90
N LEU A 286 1.69 13.31 4.97
CA LEU A 286 0.48 12.79 5.60
C LEU A 286 -0.43 13.90 6.15
N GLU A 287 0.14 14.99 6.68
CA GLU A 287 -0.61 16.12 7.24
C GLU A 287 -1.52 16.85 6.22
N THR A 288 -1.26 16.68 4.93
CA THR A 288 -2.07 17.23 3.84
C THR A 288 -2.73 16.18 2.96
N LEU A 289 -2.76 14.93 3.40
CA LEU A 289 -3.22 13.79 2.59
C LEU A 289 -4.65 14.00 2.06
N SER A 290 -5.61 14.35 2.93
CA SER A 290 -7.00 14.53 2.54
C SER A 290 -7.16 15.60 1.46
N LEU A 291 -6.53 16.77 1.66
CA LEU A 291 -6.60 17.91 0.72
C LEU A 291 -6.03 17.55 -0.66
N ARG A 292 -4.90 16.81 -0.68
CA ARG A 292 -4.28 16.37 -1.93
C ARG A 292 -5.14 15.34 -2.63
N VAL A 293 -5.59 14.32 -1.90
CA VAL A 293 -6.37 13.21 -2.49
C VAL A 293 -7.71 13.70 -3.02
N GLU A 294 -8.39 14.62 -2.35
CA GLU A 294 -9.61 15.26 -2.88
C GLU A 294 -9.34 15.94 -4.23
N ARG A 295 -8.28 16.76 -4.33
CA ARG A 295 -7.92 17.42 -5.59
C ARG A 295 -7.47 16.43 -6.65
N HIS A 296 -6.70 15.41 -6.31
CA HIS A 296 -6.32 14.33 -7.22
C HIS A 296 -7.54 13.65 -7.84
N VAL A 297 -8.50 13.27 -7.01
CA VAL A 297 -9.74 12.59 -7.45
C VAL A 297 -10.61 13.50 -8.30
N GLU A 298 -10.79 14.76 -7.89
CA GLU A 298 -11.57 15.74 -8.66
C GLU A 298 -10.97 15.93 -10.07
N ASN A 299 -9.66 16.11 -10.15
CA ASN A 299 -8.96 16.25 -11.43
C ASN A 299 -9.06 14.96 -12.26
N ALA A 300 -8.83 13.79 -11.64
CA ALA A 300 -8.89 12.50 -12.34
C ALA A 300 -10.27 12.21 -12.93
N GLN A 301 -11.35 12.53 -12.21
CA GLN A 301 -12.70 12.37 -12.71
C GLN A 301 -12.94 13.22 -13.99
N LYS A 302 -12.56 14.51 -13.94
CA LYS A 302 -12.71 15.42 -15.09
C LYS A 302 -11.85 15.00 -16.28
N VAL A 303 -10.62 14.53 -16.03
CA VAL A 303 -9.74 14.00 -17.08
C VAL A 303 -10.31 12.74 -17.71
N ALA A 304 -10.82 11.81 -16.90
CA ALA A 304 -11.40 10.57 -17.41
C ALA A 304 -12.65 10.84 -18.27
N GLU A 305 -13.54 11.74 -17.84
CA GLU A 305 -14.72 12.16 -18.59
C GLU A 305 -14.34 12.86 -19.91
N TYR A 306 -13.31 13.71 -19.89
CA TYR A 306 -12.76 14.35 -21.08
C TYR A 306 -12.23 13.31 -22.08
N LEU A 307 -11.39 12.37 -21.60
CA LEU A 307 -10.80 11.33 -22.44
C LEU A 307 -11.86 10.37 -22.99
N GLU A 308 -12.87 9.97 -22.21
CA GLU A 308 -13.94 9.07 -22.64
C GLU A 308 -14.73 9.67 -23.82
N SER A 309 -14.85 10.99 -23.88
CA SER A 309 -15.56 11.69 -24.97
C SER A 309 -14.69 12.03 -26.17
N HIS A 310 -13.37 11.82 -26.10
CA HIS A 310 -12.45 12.28 -27.13
C HIS A 310 -12.34 11.30 -28.32
N PRO A 311 -12.45 11.73 -29.59
CA PRO A 311 -12.52 10.85 -30.77
C PRO A 311 -11.22 10.05 -31.05
N LYS A 312 -10.09 10.43 -30.47
CA LYS A 312 -8.81 9.71 -30.58
C LYS A 312 -8.53 8.78 -29.40
N VAL A 313 -9.50 8.58 -28.50
CA VAL A 313 -9.44 7.65 -27.38
C VAL A 313 -10.37 6.47 -27.66
N GLU A 314 -9.83 5.26 -27.58
CA GLU A 314 -10.61 4.05 -27.84
C GLU A 314 -11.33 3.53 -26.60
N TRP A 315 -10.70 3.67 -25.43
CA TRP A 315 -11.24 3.22 -24.14
C TRP A 315 -10.57 3.94 -22.97
N VAL A 316 -11.28 4.01 -21.85
CA VAL A 316 -10.77 4.53 -20.57
C VAL A 316 -11.13 3.54 -19.46
N ASN A 317 -10.12 3.06 -18.70
CA ASN A 317 -10.28 2.18 -17.55
C ASN A 317 -10.22 2.98 -16.25
N TYR A 318 -11.33 3.58 -15.86
CA TYR A 318 -11.45 4.32 -14.61
C TYR A 318 -12.76 3.95 -13.91
N ALA A 319 -12.66 3.45 -12.67
CA ALA A 319 -13.83 3.00 -11.92
C ALA A 319 -14.84 4.13 -11.55
N GLY A 320 -14.43 5.40 -11.70
CA GLY A 320 -15.28 6.57 -11.49
C GLY A 320 -16.25 6.87 -12.64
N LEU A 321 -16.04 6.31 -13.83
CA LEU A 321 -16.93 6.49 -14.99
C LEU A 321 -18.16 5.58 -14.86
N SER A 322 -19.33 6.08 -15.24
CA SER A 322 -20.59 5.29 -15.20
C SER A 322 -20.59 4.12 -16.19
N SER A 323 -19.77 4.17 -17.22
CA SER A 323 -19.52 3.09 -18.19
C SER A 323 -18.66 1.96 -17.65
N SER A 324 -17.94 2.18 -16.53
CA SER A 324 -17.05 1.19 -15.95
C SER A 324 -17.81 0.01 -15.34
N LYS A 325 -17.37 -1.22 -15.65
CA LYS A 325 -17.86 -2.45 -15.00
C LYS A 325 -17.70 -2.44 -13.47
N TYR A 326 -16.79 -1.63 -12.95
CA TYR A 326 -16.50 -1.49 -11.51
C TYR A 326 -17.26 -0.33 -10.84
N PHE A 327 -18.08 0.42 -11.56
CA PHE A 327 -18.76 1.60 -11.04
C PHE A 327 -19.58 1.29 -9.78
N ASN A 328 -20.33 0.19 -9.76
CA ASN A 328 -21.13 -0.20 -8.60
C ASN A 328 -20.28 -0.55 -7.37
N LEU A 329 -19.16 -1.25 -7.54
CA LEU A 329 -18.22 -1.55 -6.45
C LEU A 329 -17.55 -0.27 -5.95
N LYS A 330 -17.18 0.63 -6.87
CA LYS A 330 -16.66 1.96 -6.51
C LYS A 330 -17.68 2.75 -5.69
N GLN A 331 -18.96 2.77 -6.08
CA GLN A 331 -20.00 3.46 -5.30
C GLN A 331 -20.13 2.87 -3.89
N LYS A 332 -20.02 1.54 -3.76
CA LYS A 332 -20.12 0.83 -2.48
C LYS A 332 -18.93 1.12 -1.56
N TYR A 333 -17.70 1.00 -2.07
CA TYR A 333 -16.49 1.00 -1.25
C TYR A 333 -15.69 2.31 -1.28
N LEU A 334 -15.76 3.04 -2.38
CA LEU A 334 -14.98 4.25 -2.62
C LEU A 334 -15.88 5.48 -2.88
N PRO A 335 -16.81 5.83 -1.96
CA PRO A 335 -17.78 6.91 -2.20
C PRO A 335 -17.12 8.27 -2.43
N LYS A 336 -15.94 8.52 -1.85
CA LYS A 336 -15.17 9.77 -2.01
C LYS A 336 -14.44 9.88 -3.36
N GLY A 337 -14.33 8.79 -4.14
CA GLY A 337 -13.72 8.79 -5.47
C GLY A 337 -12.90 7.56 -5.78
N ALA A 338 -12.58 7.34 -7.05
CA ALA A 338 -11.93 6.14 -7.59
C ALA A 338 -10.39 6.23 -7.65
N GLY A 339 -9.76 7.09 -6.86
CA GLY A 339 -8.33 7.38 -6.96
C GLY A 339 -7.99 8.32 -8.12
N SER A 340 -6.71 8.43 -8.44
CA SER A 340 -6.24 9.32 -9.52
C SER A 340 -5.27 8.64 -10.48
N ILE A 341 -5.23 7.30 -10.44
CA ILE A 341 -4.39 6.50 -11.33
C ILE A 341 -5.33 5.67 -12.17
N PHE A 342 -5.18 5.76 -13.49
CA PHE A 342 -5.99 4.99 -14.42
C PHE A 342 -5.28 4.84 -15.77
N THR A 343 -5.82 4.00 -16.64
CA THR A 343 -5.31 3.75 -17.98
C THR A 343 -6.33 4.08 -19.03
N PHE A 344 -5.83 4.44 -20.21
CA PHE A 344 -6.65 4.63 -21.41
C PHE A 344 -5.86 4.20 -22.65
N GLY A 345 -6.56 3.95 -23.75
CA GLY A 345 -5.96 3.59 -25.03
C GLY A 345 -6.23 4.65 -26.08
N VAL A 346 -5.18 5.04 -26.81
CA VAL A 346 -5.28 5.98 -27.94
C VAL A 346 -5.45 5.22 -29.26
N THR A 347 -6.15 5.83 -30.23
CA THR A 347 -6.22 5.31 -31.60
C THR A 347 -4.84 5.31 -32.24
N GLY A 348 -4.51 4.25 -33.00
CA GLY A 348 -3.24 4.14 -33.73
C GLY A 348 -2.17 3.30 -33.02
N GLY A 349 -2.52 2.65 -31.91
CA GLY A 349 -1.70 1.62 -31.28
C GLY A 349 -0.40 2.13 -30.66
N TYR A 350 0.63 1.26 -30.65
CA TYR A 350 1.90 1.46 -29.96
C TYR A 350 2.63 2.77 -30.30
N GLU A 351 2.78 3.08 -31.62
CA GLU A 351 3.51 4.28 -32.05
C GLU A 351 2.73 5.56 -31.74
N ALA A 352 1.40 5.52 -31.80
CA ALA A 352 0.57 6.66 -31.41
C ALA A 352 0.69 6.92 -29.91
N GLY A 353 0.70 5.88 -29.06
CA GLY A 353 0.91 6.01 -27.61
C GLY A 353 2.24 6.68 -27.26
N LYS A 354 3.33 6.29 -27.93
CA LYS A 354 4.63 6.93 -27.74
C LYS A 354 4.62 8.40 -28.15
N LYS A 355 4.10 8.68 -29.35
CA LYS A 355 4.05 10.04 -29.91
C LYS A 355 3.20 10.97 -29.05
N PHE A 356 2.07 10.46 -28.53
CA PHE A 356 1.25 11.17 -27.55
C PHE A 356 2.09 11.62 -26.35
N ILE A 357 2.78 10.69 -25.68
CA ILE A 357 3.56 10.98 -24.47
C ILE A 357 4.72 11.95 -24.76
N GLU A 358 5.44 11.75 -25.86
CA GLU A 358 6.57 12.61 -26.26
C GLU A 358 6.14 14.05 -26.62
N SER A 359 4.84 14.27 -26.82
CA SER A 359 4.27 15.60 -27.14
C SER A 359 3.78 16.36 -25.90
N LEU A 360 3.74 15.71 -24.73
CA LEU A 360 3.33 16.34 -23.47
C LEU A 360 4.45 17.24 -22.91
N GLU A 361 4.06 18.33 -22.25
CA GLU A 361 4.99 19.28 -21.61
C GLU A 361 4.80 19.37 -20.09
N LEU A 362 3.56 19.20 -19.61
CA LEU A 362 3.24 19.24 -18.19
C LEU A 362 3.49 17.89 -17.52
N PHE A 363 3.04 16.80 -18.15
CA PHE A 363 3.19 15.46 -17.61
C PHE A 363 4.64 14.99 -17.64
N SER A 364 5.15 14.54 -16.51
CA SER A 364 6.48 13.92 -16.46
C SER A 364 6.43 12.44 -16.83
N LEU A 365 7.26 12.00 -17.76
CA LEU A 365 7.42 10.60 -18.14
C LEU A 365 8.34 9.90 -17.15
N LEU A 366 7.78 9.11 -16.24
CA LEU A 366 8.54 8.33 -15.25
C LEU A 366 7.69 7.20 -14.61
N ALA A 367 8.38 6.23 -14.01
CA ALA A 367 7.78 5.09 -13.35
C ALA A 367 7.43 5.40 -11.88
N ASN A 368 6.54 6.35 -11.62
CA ASN A 368 5.99 6.64 -10.29
C ASN A 368 4.48 6.91 -10.37
N VAL A 369 3.82 7.08 -9.23
CA VAL A 369 2.40 7.42 -9.09
C VAL A 369 2.17 8.16 -7.77
N GLY A 370 1.05 8.88 -7.64
CA GLY A 370 0.64 9.52 -6.39
C GLY A 370 1.49 10.72 -5.99
N ASP A 371 2.23 11.31 -6.94
CA ASP A 371 2.92 12.58 -6.80
C ASP A 371 1.93 13.75 -6.94
N ALA A 372 2.20 14.86 -6.30
CA ALA A 372 1.46 16.10 -6.48
C ALA A 372 1.47 16.60 -7.94
N LYS A 373 2.46 16.21 -8.74
CA LYS A 373 2.57 16.49 -10.17
C LYS A 373 1.99 15.36 -11.01
N SER A 374 1.40 15.71 -12.13
CA SER A 374 0.87 14.75 -13.10
C SER A 374 1.99 13.96 -13.79
N LEU A 375 1.82 12.64 -13.83
CA LEU A 375 2.79 11.69 -14.37
C LEU A 375 2.15 10.83 -15.45
N VAL A 376 2.95 10.40 -16.41
CA VAL A 376 2.54 9.54 -17.51
C VAL A 376 3.56 8.43 -17.74
N ILE A 377 3.10 7.29 -18.22
CA ILE A 377 3.97 6.21 -18.68
C ILE A 377 3.26 5.39 -19.77
N HIS A 378 4.05 4.84 -20.71
CA HIS A 378 3.60 3.87 -21.71
C HIS A 378 4.03 2.47 -21.26
N PRO A 379 3.18 1.68 -20.60
CA PRO A 379 3.58 0.41 -20.00
C PRO A 379 4.23 -0.56 -20.99
N ALA A 380 3.70 -0.68 -22.19
CA ALA A 380 4.20 -1.61 -23.20
C ALA A 380 5.66 -1.35 -23.62
N SER A 381 6.09 -0.08 -23.67
CA SER A 381 7.47 0.27 -24.04
C SER A 381 8.42 0.45 -22.83
N THR A 382 7.92 0.35 -21.59
CA THR A 382 8.70 0.68 -20.39
C THR A 382 8.59 -0.40 -19.32
N THR A 383 7.61 -0.34 -18.46
CA THR A 383 7.48 -1.24 -17.29
C THR A 383 7.22 -2.70 -17.64
N HIS A 384 6.71 -2.98 -18.84
CA HIS A 384 6.41 -4.31 -19.36
C HIS A 384 7.19 -4.64 -20.65
N ALA A 385 8.18 -3.83 -21.02
CA ALA A 385 8.95 -3.99 -22.26
C ALA A 385 9.74 -5.31 -22.37
N GLN A 386 9.99 -5.98 -21.25
CA GLN A 386 10.66 -7.28 -21.20
C GLN A 386 9.71 -8.47 -21.36
N LEU A 387 8.41 -8.23 -21.39
CA LEU A 387 7.39 -9.25 -21.65
C LEU A 387 7.15 -9.36 -23.15
N THR A 388 6.80 -10.56 -23.62
CA THR A 388 6.29 -10.75 -24.99
C THR A 388 4.92 -10.06 -25.13
N GLU A 389 4.48 -9.83 -26.37
CA GLU A 389 3.15 -9.22 -26.62
C GLU A 389 2.01 -10.02 -25.98
N ILE A 390 2.11 -11.36 -25.97
CA ILE A 390 1.11 -12.23 -25.35
C ILE A 390 1.11 -12.03 -23.83
N GLU A 391 2.28 -12.04 -23.21
CA GLU A 391 2.41 -11.80 -21.76
C GLU A 391 1.97 -10.39 -21.34
N GLN A 392 2.21 -9.39 -22.20
CA GLN A 392 1.70 -8.03 -21.99
C GLN A 392 0.17 -8.00 -21.98
N LEU A 393 -0.47 -8.66 -22.95
CA LEU A 393 -1.94 -8.77 -23.02
C LEU A 393 -2.52 -9.51 -21.83
N GLU A 394 -1.89 -10.61 -21.40
CA GLU A 394 -2.27 -11.35 -20.19
C GLU A 394 -2.13 -10.51 -18.91
N ALA A 395 -1.15 -9.60 -18.88
CA ALA A 395 -0.97 -8.62 -17.81
C ALA A 395 -1.91 -7.39 -17.91
N GLY A 396 -2.85 -7.37 -18.86
CA GLY A 396 -3.78 -6.25 -19.08
C GLY A 396 -3.15 -5.03 -19.79
N VAL A 397 -1.97 -5.20 -20.39
CA VAL A 397 -1.27 -4.13 -21.10
C VAL A 397 -1.42 -4.33 -22.61
N ARG A 398 -2.17 -3.43 -23.26
CA ARG A 398 -2.29 -3.37 -24.71
C ARG A 398 -1.24 -2.43 -25.31
N PRO A 399 -0.93 -2.55 -26.62
CA PRO A 399 0.06 -1.70 -27.26
C PRO A 399 -0.22 -0.20 -27.15
N GLU A 400 -1.50 0.19 -27.18
CA GLU A 400 -1.98 1.56 -27.08
C GLU A 400 -2.16 2.08 -25.65
N THR A 401 -1.87 1.26 -24.64
CA THR A 401 -2.13 1.59 -23.22
C THR A 401 -1.24 2.72 -22.74
N ILE A 402 -1.86 3.77 -22.22
CA ILE A 402 -1.21 4.87 -21.50
C ILE A 402 -1.72 4.85 -20.06
N ARG A 403 -0.83 4.94 -19.06
CA ARG A 403 -1.19 5.10 -17.65
C ARG A 403 -0.92 6.53 -17.23
N LEU A 404 -1.92 7.15 -16.62
CA LEU A 404 -1.84 8.47 -16.00
C LEU A 404 -1.84 8.32 -14.47
N SER A 405 -1.09 9.20 -13.81
CA SER A 405 -1.26 9.53 -12.39
C SER A 405 -1.52 11.03 -12.32
N ILE A 406 -2.78 11.38 -12.12
CA ILE A 406 -3.22 12.79 -12.19
C ILE A 406 -2.83 13.51 -10.91
N GLY A 407 -2.17 14.66 -11.08
CA GLY A 407 -1.70 15.52 -10.00
C GLY A 407 -2.75 16.53 -9.51
N ILE A 408 -2.27 17.55 -8.80
CA ILE A 408 -3.11 18.58 -8.17
C ILE A 408 -3.05 19.95 -8.90
N GLU A 409 -2.46 19.98 -10.09
CA GLU A 409 -2.37 21.16 -10.94
C GLU A 409 -3.77 21.69 -11.32
N HIS A 410 -3.83 22.84 -11.94
CA HIS A 410 -5.10 23.37 -12.44
C HIS A 410 -5.64 22.47 -13.55
N ILE A 411 -6.92 22.12 -13.48
CA ILE A 411 -7.52 21.15 -14.40
C ILE A 411 -7.45 21.56 -15.86
N ASP A 412 -7.58 22.85 -16.16
CA ASP A 412 -7.51 23.34 -17.54
C ASP A 412 -6.12 23.15 -18.14
N ASP A 413 -5.06 23.30 -17.33
CA ASP A 413 -3.68 23.08 -17.78
C ASP A 413 -3.44 21.57 -18.05
N ILE A 414 -3.96 20.70 -17.18
CA ILE A 414 -3.89 19.23 -17.38
C ILE A 414 -4.59 18.83 -18.68
N ILE A 415 -5.82 19.32 -18.91
CA ILE A 415 -6.58 19.02 -20.13
C ILE A 415 -5.91 19.60 -21.37
N ALA A 416 -5.38 20.83 -21.30
CA ALA A 416 -4.69 21.45 -22.43
C ALA A 416 -3.44 20.66 -22.86
N ASP A 417 -2.67 20.12 -21.90
CA ASP A 417 -1.50 19.29 -22.21
C ASP A 417 -1.90 17.94 -22.82
N LEU A 418 -2.96 17.30 -22.30
CA LEU A 418 -3.50 16.07 -22.88
C LEU A 418 -4.04 16.31 -24.31
N GLU A 419 -4.75 17.42 -24.56
CA GLU A 419 -5.22 17.79 -25.90
C GLU A 419 -4.06 18.00 -26.88
N LYS A 420 -2.95 18.61 -26.41
CA LYS A 420 -1.72 18.74 -27.20
C LYS A 420 -1.18 17.38 -27.64
N GLY A 421 -1.09 16.42 -26.69
CA GLY A 421 -0.67 15.06 -26.98
C GLY A 421 -1.61 14.35 -27.97
N LEU A 422 -2.94 14.46 -27.75
CA LEU A 422 -3.94 13.88 -28.65
C LEU A 422 -3.93 14.53 -30.04
N SER A 423 -3.68 15.82 -30.15
CA SER A 423 -3.58 16.51 -31.41
C SER A 423 -2.36 16.08 -32.25
N ALA A 424 -1.31 15.59 -31.59
CA ALA A 424 -0.07 15.15 -32.26
C ALA A 424 -0.16 13.77 -32.94
N ILE A 425 -1.12 12.92 -32.56
CA ILE A 425 -1.30 11.55 -33.09
C ILE A 425 -2.30 11.48 -34.24
#